data_be659f113ffde9ddfae3e16a0336a351
#
_entry.id   be659f113ffde9ddfae3e16a0336a351
#
_cell.length_a   1.000
_cell.length_b   1.000
_cell.length_c   1.000
_cell.angle_alpha   90.00
_cell.angle_beta   90.00
_cell.angle_gamma   90.00
#
_symmetry.space_group_name_H-M   'P 1'
#
loop_
_entity.id
_entity.type
_entity.pdbx_description
1 polymer ?
#
loop_
_entity_poly.entity_id
_entity_poly.type
_entity_poly.pdbx_seq_one_letter_code
_entity_poly.pdbx_strand_id
1 'polypeptide(L)'
;NPDWPNRDRFVLSNGHGSMLIYALLHLTGYELSIEDLKQFRQLHSKTPGHPEYGYTPGVETTTGPLGQGIANAVGMALAEKTLAAQFNRDGHNIVDHHTWVFLGDGCLMEGVSHEACSLAGTLGLGKLIAVYDDNGISIDGEVEGWFTDDTPKRFESYGWHVIPAVDGHDPVAVEAALLAAKAETSRPTLVCCKTVIGKGSPNKQGTESCHGAALGEDEIALTREALGWHHDPFVIPDEVR
;
A
#
# COMPACT_ATOMS: atom_id res chain seq x y z
N ASN A 1 4.69 -13.52 12.30
CA ASN A 1 4.40 -13.34 13.72
C ASN A 1 4.19 -11.85 14.01
N PRO A 2 2.95 -11.40 14.33
CA PRO A 2 2.63 -9.99 14.55
C PRO A 2 3.37 -9.38 15.75
N ASP A 3 3.77 -10.20 16.72
CA ASP A 3 4.44 -9.74 17.95
C ASP A 3 5.97 -9.68 17.80
N TRP A 4 6.53 -10.11 16.68
CA TRP A 4 7.98 -10.08 16.49
C TRP A 4 8.46 -8.63 16.26
N PRO A 5 9.32 -8.09 17.15
CA PRO A 5 9.71 -6.67 17.08
C PRO A 5 10.41 -6.27 15.78
N ASN A 6 11.15 -7.21 15.17
CA ASN A 6 11.92 -6.97 13.93
C ASN A 6 11.18 -7.43 12.66
N ARG A 7 9.84 -7.54 12.71
CA ARG A 7 9.05 -7.77 11.50
C ARG A 7 8.97 -6.52 10.62
N ASP A 8 8.82 -6.71 9.33
CA ASP A 8 8.55 -5.61 8.41
C ASP A 8 7.27 -4.86 8.81
N ARG A 9 7.23 -3.56 8.55
CA ARG A 9 6.05 -2.70 8.74
C ARG A 9 5.36 -2.50 7.41
N PHE A 10 4.04 -2.57 7.42
CA PHE A 10 3.22 -2.27 6.25
C PHE A 10 2.23 -1.15 6.56
N VAL A 11 2.26 -0.10 5.74
CA VAL A 11 1.38 1.06 5.86
C VAL A 11 0.58 1.22 4.58
N LEU A 12 -0.74 1.33 4.71
CA LEU A 12 -1.62 1.68 3.60
C LEU A 12 -1.95 3.16 3.68
N SER A 13 -1.21 4.00 2.95
CA SER A 13 -1.41 5.46 2.96
C SER A 13 -2.69 5.89 2.25
N ASN A 14 -3.08 5.19 1.19
CA ASN A 14 -4.38 5.29 0.54
C ASN A 14 -5.43 4.47 1.33
N GLY A 15 -5.70 4.90 2.56
CA GLY A 15 -6.48 4.15 3.55
C GLY A 15 -7.91 3.79 3.13
N HIS A 16 -8.49 4.47 2.14
CA HIS A 16 -9.77 4.11 1.54
C HIS A 16 -9.74 2.78 0.77
N GLY A 17 -8.56 2.28 0.38
CA GLY A 17 -8.33 0.94 -0.17
C GLY A 17 -8.20 -0.16 0.90
N SER A 18 -8.81 0.03 2.07
CA SER A 18 -8.59 -0.75 3.28
C SER A 18 -8.84 -2.26 3.16
N MET A 19 -9.71 -2.71 2.25
CA MET A 19 -9.93 -4.15 2.06
C MET A 19 -8.65 -4.87 1.62
N LEU A 20 -7.72 -4.21 0.93
CA LEU A 20 -6.43 -4.79 0.58
C LEU A 20 -5.68 -5.27 1.84
N ILE A 21 -5.50 -4.37 2.82
CA ILE A 21 -4.77 -4.73 4.05
C ILE A 21 -5.52 -5.79 4.85
N TYR A 22 -6.86 -5.72 4.93
CA TYR A 22 -7.65 -6.70 5.69
C TYR A 22 -7.59 -8.09 5.05
N ALA A 23 -7.70 -8.18 3.73
CA ALA A 23 -7.54 -9.44 3.02
C ALA A 23 -6.14 -10.05 3.23
N LEU A 24 -5.09 -9.24 3.13
CA LEU A 24 -3.72 -9.69 3.35
C LEU A 24 -3.48 -10.14 4.80
N LEU A 25 -4.00 -9.41 5.79
CA LEU A 25 -3.90 -9.80 7.20
C LEU A 25 -4.59 -11.13 7.46
N HIS A 26 -5.79 -11.35 6.89
CA HIS A 26 -6.48 -12.63 6.97
C HIS A 26 -5.66 -13.77 6.33
N LEU A 27 -5.20 -13.57 5.09
CA LEU A 27 -4.45 -14.59 4.33
C LEU A 27 -3.10 -14.93 4.96
N THR A 28 -2.48 -14.00 5.67
CA THR A 28 -1.18 -14.19 6.34
C THR A 28 -1.31 -14.65 7.79
N GLY A 29 -2.52 -14.97 8.26
CA GLY A 29 -2.77 -15.64 9.54
C GLY A 29 -2.83 -14.73 10.76
N TYR A 30 -3.11 -13.44 10.57
CA TYR A 30 -3.46 -12.57 11.69
C TYR A 30 -4.85 -12.91 12.24
N GLU A 31 -5.16 -12.46 13.46
CA GLU A 31 -6.45 -12.69 14.14
C GLU A 31 -7.60 -11.88 13.51
N LEU A 32 -7.79 -12.08 12.21
CA LEU A 32 -8.85 -11.47 11.41
C LEU A 32 -9.56 -12.57 10.61
N SER A 33 -10.78 -12.90 10.98
CA SER A 33 -11.54 -13.99 10.40
C SER A 33 -12.28 -13.58 9.12
N ILE A 34 -12.76 -14.55 8.34
CA ILE A 34 -13.67 -14.31 7.21
C ILE A 34 -14.94 -13.59 7.69
N GLU A 35 -15.44 -13.91 8.88
CA GLU A 35 -16.63 -13.25 9.43
C GLU A 35 -16.36 -11.78 9.75
N ASP A 36 -15.14 -11.44 10.18
CA ASP A 36 -14.72 -10.03 10.32
C ASP A 36 -14.67 -9.31 8.97
N LEU A 37 -14.19 -9.97 7.90
CA LEU A 37 -14.19 -9.42 6.54
C LEU A 37 -15.60 -9.16 6.00
N LYS A 38 -16.56 -10.06 6.29
CA LYS A 38 -17.97 -9.88 5.93
C LYS A 38 -18.62 -8.67 6.61
N GLN A 39 -18.05 -8.21 7.73
CA GLN A 39 -18.51 -7.03 8.45
C GLN A 39 -17.78 -5.75 8.02
N PHE A 40 -17.16 -5.72 6.84
CA PHE A 40 -16.47 -4.57 6.31
C PHE A 40 -17.34 -3.30 6.34
N ARG A 41 -16.80 -2.22 6.92
CA ARG A 41 -17.48 -0.92 7.09
C ARG A 41 -18.74 -0.95 7.97
N GLN A 42 -19.01 -2.04 8.67
CA GLN A 42 -20.11 -2.06 9.63
C GLN A 42 -19.70 -1.44 10.96
N LEU A 43 -20.64 -0.84 11.65
CA LEU A 43 -20.38 -0.19 12.95
C LEU A 43 -19.79 -1.20 13.95
N HIS A 44 -18.71 -0.82 14.62
CA HIS A 44 -17.96 -1.64 15.58
C HIS A 44 -17.29 -2.90 15.01
N SER A 45 -17.20 -3.04 13.69
CA SER A 45 -16.45 -4.17 13.10
C SER A 45 -14.93 -3.96 13.25
N LYS A 46 -14.18 -5.07 13.21
CA LYS A 46 -12.71 -5.03 13.14
C LYS A 46 -12.16 -4.53 11.79
N THR A 47 -13.04 -4.30 10.80
CA THR A 47 -12.70 -3.90 9.44
C THR A 47 -13.37 -2.57 9.08
N PRO A 48 -13.01 -1.46 9.75
CA PRO A 48 -13.56 -0.15 9.44
C PRO A 48 -13.21 0.31 8.01
N GLY A 49 -13.87 1.35 7.53
CA GLY A 49 -13.69 1.89 6.18
C GLY A 49 -12.27 2.38 5.89
N HIS A 50 -11.54 2.81 6.92
CA HIS A 50 -10.12 3.15 6.89
C HIS A 50 -9.41 2.36 7.99
N PRO A 51 -8.13 1.94 7.80
CA PRO A 51 -7.40 1.20 8.82
C PRO A 51 -7.22 2.02 10.09
N GLU A 52 -7.48 1.41 11.25
CA GLU A 52 -7.34 2.06 12.54
C GLU A 52 -6.40 1.26 13.45
N TYR A 53 -5.35 1.92 13.93
CA TYR A 53 -4.41 1.33 14.88
C TYR A 53 -5.12 0.95 16.19
N GLY A 54 -4.84 -0.26 16.66
CA GLY A 54 -5.47 -0.80 17.88
C GLY A 54 -6.86 -1.41 17.67
N TYR A 55 -7.47 -1.22 16.50
CA TYR A 55 -8.77 -1.81 16.14
C TYR A 55 -8.61 -3.13 15.40
N THR A 56 -7.80 -3.11 14.34
CA THR A 56 -7.50 -4.29 13.53
C THR A 56 -6.12 -4.83 13.89
N PRO A 57 -5.98 -6.10 14.29
CA PRO A 57 -4.66 -6.72 14.51
C PRO A 57 -3.78 -6.62 13.27
N GLY A 58 -2.56 -6.08 13.44
CA GLY A 58 -1.60 -5.93 12.33
C GLY A 58 -1.62 -4.58 11.61
N VAL A 59 -2.57 -3.70 11.90
CA VAL A 59 -2.56 -2.32 11.41
C VAL A 59 -1.55 -1.49 12.20
N GLU A 60 -0.56 -0.93 11.51
CA GLU A 60 0.57 -0.20 12.11
C GLU A 60 0.23 1.24 12.47
N THR A 61 -0.67 1.87 11.71
CA THR A 61 -1.06 3.27 11.91
C THR A 61 -2.45 3.52 11.33
N THR A 62 -3.17 4.44 11.96
CA THR A 62 -4.45 4.91 11.43
C THR A 62 -4.21 5.77 10.20
N THR A 63 -4.93 5.47 9.12
CA THR A 63 -4.90 6.23 7.87
C THR A 63 -6.32 6.58 7.44
N GLY A 64 -6.43 7.40 6.39
CA GLY A 64 -7.69 7.97 5.91
C GLY A 64 -7.40 9.37 5.40
N PRO A 65 -6.95 10.32 6.25
CA PRO A 65 -6.39 11.59 5.76
C PRO A 65 -5.17 11.31 4.89
N LEU A 66 -5.24 11.72 3.62
CA LEU A 66 -4.20 11.45 2.63
C LEU A 66 -2.86 12.10 3.01
N GLY A 67 -1.74 11.50 2.61
CA GLY A 67 -0.40 11.95 2.96
C GLY A 67 0.10 11.56 4.35
N GLN A 68 -0.79 11.26 5.30
CA GLN A 68 -0.38 10.90 6.67
C GLN A 68 0.32 9.54 6.73
N GLY A 69 -0.16 8.55 5.96
CA GLY A 69 0.42 7.22 5.95
C GLY A 69 1.87 7.21 5.48
N ILE A 70 2.19 7.89 4.37
CA ILE A 70 3.58 7.98 3.88
C ILE A 70 4.47 8.73 4.88
N ALA A 71 3.96 9.79 5.52
CA ALA A 71 4.71 10.51 6.54
C ALA A 71 5.01 9.63 7.77
N ASN A 72 4.03 8.81 8.22
CA ASN A 72 4.24 7.83 9.28
C ASN A 72 5.26 6.74 8.87
N ALA A 73 5.20 6.27 7.62
CA ALA A 73 6.16 5.29 7.11
C ALA A 73 7.60 5.84 7.11
N VAL A 74 7.78 7.10 6.74
CA VAL A 74 9.08 7.79 6.87
C VAL A 74 9.56 7.81 8.34
N GLY A 75 8.66 8.11 9.29
CA GLY A 75 8.95 8.05 10.72
C GLY A 75 9.34 6.65 11.20
N MET A 76 8.64 5.61 10.73
CA MET A 76 8.97 4.21 11.06
C MET A 76 10.33 3.79 10.50
N ALA A 77 10.66 4.14 9.27
CA ALA A 77 11.96 3.86 8.67
C ALA A 77 13.09 4.63 9.36
N LEU A 78 12.85 5.86 9.79
CA LEU A 78 13.81 6.62 10.61
C LEU A 78 14.01 5.97 11.98
N ALA A 79 12.95 5.48 12.61
CA ALA A 79 13.03 4.76 13.88
C ALA A 79 13.83 3.47 13.73
N GLU A 80 13.60 2.69 12.67
CA GLU A 80 14.41 1.49 12.37
C GLU A 80 15.89 1.85 12.26
N LYS A 81 16.24 2.84 11.43
CA LYS A 81 17.65 3.27 11.23
C LYS A 81 18.29 3.73 12.54
N THR A 82 17.57 4.45 13.37
CA THR A 82 18.03 4.93 14.68
C THR A 82 18.26 3.79 15.65
N LEU A 83 17.31 2.85 15.75
CA LEU A 83 17.41 1.68 16.62
C LEU A 83 18.51 0.72 16.15
N ALA A 84 18.66 0.52 14.84
CA ALA A 84 19.74 -0.27 14.27
C ALA A 84 21.11 0.30 14.65
N ALA A 85 21.30 1.60 14.51
CA ALA A 85 22.54 2.28 14.91
C ALA A 85 22.81 2.18 16.42
N GLN A 86 21.76 2.15 17.24
CA GLN A 86 21.89 2.06 18.70
C GLN A 86 22.16 0.64 19.18
N PHE A 87 21.52 -0.39 18.60
CA PHE A 87 21.46 -1.73 19.16
C PHE A 87 22.21 -2.79 18.35
N ASN A 88 22.38 -2.63 17.04
CA ASN A 88 23.12 -3.62 16.25
C ASN A 88 24.62 -3.61 16.60
N ARG A 89 25.24 -4.77 16.52
CA ARG A 89 26.67 -4.99 16.75
C ARG A 89 27.20 -5.95 15.67
N ASP A 90 28.49 -6.00 15.51
CA ASP A 90 29.15 -6.89 14.56
C ASP A 90 28.68 -8.34 14.75
N GLY A 91 28.12 -8.91 13.70
CA GLY A 91 27.52 -10.26 13.70
C GLY A 91 26.16 -10.40 14.37
N HIS A 92 25.56 -9.30 14.86
CA HIS A 92 24.26 -9.30 15.56
C HIS A 92 23.36 -8.15 15.08
N ASN A 93 22.62 -8.39 14.00
CA ASN A 93 21.63 -7.47 13.47
C ASN A 93 20.25 -7.78 14.08
N ILE A 94 19.93 -7.13 15.20
CA ILE A 94 18.65 -7.34 15.91
C ILE A 94 17.55 -6.41 15.45
N VAL A 95 17.90 -5.32 14.75
CA VAL A 95 16.98 -4.40 14.10
C VAL A 95 17.36 -4.32 12.63
N ASP A 96 16.52 -4.92 11.76
CA ASP A 96 16.83 -5.09 10.33
C ASP A 96 15.56 -5.35 9.53
N HIS A 97 14.53 -4.49 9.70
CA HIS A 97 13.25 -4.64 9.02
C HIS A 97 13.01 -3.53 8.01
N HIS A 98 12.19 -3.81 7.02
CA HIS A 98 11.73 -2.81 6.04
C HIS A 98 10.43 -2.16 6.49
N THR A 99 10.21 -0.95 5.99
CA THR A 99 8.92 -0.27 6.02
C THR A 99 8.40 -0.20 4.59
N TRP A 100 7.24 -0.81 4.37
CA TRP A 100 6.53 -0.84 3.10
C TRP A 100 5.35 0.11 3.19
N VAL A 101 5.13 0.93 2.18
CA VAL A 101 3.98 1.82 2.14
C VAL A 101 3.34 1.82 0.76
N PHE A 102 2.02 1.63 0.71
CA PHE A 102 1.23 1.80 -0.51
C PHE A 102 0.54 3.15 -0.48
N LEU A 103 0.53 3.83 -1.62
CA LEU A 103 -0.01 5.18 -1.75
C LEU A 103 -0.55 5.40 -3.18
N GLY A 104 -1.46 6.34 -3.34
CA GLY A 104 -2.05 6.73 -4.61
C GLY A 104 -1.80 8.20 -4.93
N ASP A 105 -2.36 8.66 -6.06
CA ASP A 105 -2.23 10.04 -6.55
C ASP A 105 -2.53 11.08 -5.47
N GLY A 106 -3.68 10.95 -4.80
CA GLY A 106 -4.11 11.87 -3.75
C GLY A 106 -3.13 11.96 -2.57
N CYS A 107 -2.44 10.87 -2.22
CA CYS A 107 -1.42 10.90 -1.18
C CYS A 107 -0.24 11.79 -1.57
N LEU A 108 0.11 11.79 -2.86
CA LEU A 108 1.25 12.55 -3.39
C LEU A 108 0.94 14.03 -3.65
N MET A 109 -0.35 14.41 -3.64
CA MET A 109 -0.80 15.80 -3.75
C MET A 109 -0.65 16.57 -2.43
N GLU A 110 -0.62 15.86 -1.30
CA GLU A 110 -0.55 16.48 0.02
C GLU A 110 0.82 17.10 0.32
N GLY A 111 0.84 18.31 0.86
CA GLY A 111 2.08 19.03 1.20
C GLY A 111 3.01 18.24 2.11
N VAL A 112 2.45 17.55 3.13
CA VAL A 112 3.22 16.72 4.07
C VAL A 112 3.98 15.59 3.37
N SER A 113 3.47 15.07 2.26
CA SER A 113 4.16 14.04 1.47
C SER A 113 5.45 14.57 0.86
N HIS A 114 5.43 15.80 0.34
CA HIS A 114 6.62 16.45 -0.21
C HIS A 114 7.70 16.63 0.86
N GLU A 115 7.32 17.14 2.03
CA GLU A 115 8.25 17.40 3.14
C GLU A 115 8.85 16.09 3.67
N ALA A 116 7.99 15.09 3.95
CA ALA A 116 8.41 13.80 4.49
C ALA A 116 9.29 13.02 3.50
N CYS A 117 8.91 12.97 2.22
CA CYS A 117 9.69 12.24 1.20
C CYS A 117 11.04 12.92 0.91
N SER A 118 11.10 14.25 0.90
CA SER A 118 12.36 14.97 0.80
C SER A 118 13.29 14.67 1.97
N LEU A 119 12.77 14.64 3.19
CA LEU A 119 13.52 14.26 4.39
C LEU A 119 14.03 12.82 4.30
N ALA A 120 13.19 11.88 3.84
CA ALA A 120 13.57 10.48 3.70
C ALA A 120 14.76 10.27 2.75
N GLY A 121 14.75 10.97 1.62
CA GLY A 121 15.88 10.97 0.68
C GLY A 121 17.14 11.56 1.28
N THR A 122 17.04 12.72 1.94
CA THR A 122 18.16 13.38 2.63
C THR A 122 18.80 12.47 3.69
N LEU A 123 18.00 11.72 4.42
CA LEU A 123 18.48 10.80 5.47
C LEU A 123 18.93 9.45 4.91
N GLY A 124 18.73 9.17 3.62
CA GLY A 124 19.09 7.90 2.99
C GLY A 124 18.40 6.72 3.70
N LEU A 125 17.06 6.74 3.81
CA LEU A 125 16.29 5.69 4.50
C LEU A 125 16.13 4.46 3.59
N GLY A 126 17.20 3.70 3.37
CA GLY A 126 17.29 2.61 2.40
C GLY A 126 16.36 1.41 2.65
N LYS A 127 15.71 1.35 3.81
CA LYS A 127 14.71 0.32 4.12
C LYS A 127 13.27 0.81 3.99
N LEU A 128 13.06 2.01 3.46
CA LEU A 128 11.74 2.52 3.10
C LEU A 128 11.46 2.20 1.64
N ILE A 129 10.40 1.44 1.38
CA ILE A 129 9.94 1.08 0.05
C ILE A 129 8.50 1.56 -0.10
N ALA A 130 8.28 2.47 -1.03
CA ALA A 130 6.97 3.00 -1.38
C ALA A 130 6.51 2.42 -2.72
N VAL A 131 5.27 1.93 -2.77
CA VAL A 131 4.61 1.45 -3.98
C VAL A 131 3.52 2.45 -4.33
N TYR A 132 3.69 3.12 -5.45
CA TYR A 132 2.76 4.10 -5.96
C TYR A 132 1.78 3.45 -6.93
N ASP A 133 0.50 3.44 -6.56
CA ASP A 133 -0.62 3.06 -7.39
C ASP A 133 -0.96 4.23 -8.32
N ASP A 134 -0.33 4.22 -9.50
CA ASP A 134 -0.39 5.25 -10.52
C ASP A 134 -1.52 4.91 -11.50
N ASN A 135 -2.75 5.16 -11.07
CA ASN A 135 -3.96 4.87 -11.85
C ASN A 135 -4.61 6.12 -12.48
N GLY A 136 -4.17 7.33 -12.10
CA GLY A 136 -4.66 8.58 -12.66
C GLY A 136 -6.09 8.95 -12.26
N ILE A 137 -6.66 8.30 -11.24
CA ILE A 137 -8.05 8.53 -10.80
C ILE A 137 -8.09 8.96 -9.34
N SER A 138 -8.83 10.02 -9.07
CA SER A 138 -9.22 10.45 -7.73
C SER A 138 -10.72 10.23 -7.50
N ILE A 139 -11.22 10.61 -6.33
CA ILE A 139 -12.65 10.56 -6.02
C ILE A 139 -13.50 11.43 -6.95
N ASP A 140 -12.92 12.50 -7.49
CA ASP A 140 -13.60 13.46 -8.37
C ASP A 140 -13.40 13.18 -9.88
N GLY A 141 -12.72 12.07 -10.23
CA GLY A 141 -12.46 11.69 -11.61
C GLY A 141 -10.97 11.65 -11.96
N GLU A 142 -10.67 11.85 -13.26
CA GLU A 142 -9.30 11.85 -13.76
C GLU A 142 -8.47 13.00 -13.16
N VAL A 143 -7.21 12.71 -12.84
CA VAL A 143 -6.29 13.72 -12.29
C VAL A 143 -5.62 14.56 -13.37
N GLU A 144 -5.80 14.22 -14.64
CA GLU A 144 -5.24 14.96 -15.77
C GLU A 144 -5.68 16.44 -15.74
N GLY A 145 -4.72 17.32 -15.92
CA GLY A 145 -4.96 18.78 -15.97
C GLY A 145 -4.89 19.48 -14.61
N TRP A 146 -4.90 18.74 -13.48
CA TRP A 146 -4.79 19.35 -12.14
C TRP A 146 -3.78 18.69 -11.22
N PHE A 147 -3.33 17.47 -11.51
CA PHE A 147 -2.12 16.88 -10.95
C PHE A 147 -1.18 16.50 -12.10
N THR A 148 -0.22 17.37 -12.38
CA THR A 148 0.65 17.29 -13.57
C THR A 148 2.11 17.07 -13.21
N ASP A 149 2.39 16.69 -11.98
CA ASP A 149 3.75 16.42 -11.51
C ASP A 149 4.33 15.20 -12.24
N ASP A 150 5.57 15.30 -12.67
CA ASP A 150 6.37 14.14 -13.05
C ASP A 150 6.85 13.45 -11.77
N THR A 151 6.00 12.57 -11.22
CA THR A 151 6.27 11.89 -9.94
C THR A 151 7.61 11.17 -9.92
N PRO A 152 8.01 10.38 -10.94
CA PRO A 152 9.34 9.79 -11.00
C PRO A 152 10.45 10.82 -10.82
N LYS A 153 10.47 11.88 -11.61
CA LYS A 153 11.51 12.93 -11.53
C LYS A 153 11.47 13.70 -10.21
N ARG A 154 10.28 13.93 -9.67
CA ARG A 154 10.13 14.55 -8.35
C ARG A 154 10.84 13.73 -7.28
N PHE A 155 10.64 12.42 -7.23
CA PHE A 155 11.29 11.54 -6.27
C PHE A 155 12.80 11.37 -6.54
N GLU A 156 13.21 11.32 -7.80
CA GLU A 156 14.63 11.39 -8.15
C GLU A 156 15.30 12.66 -7.59
N SER A 157 14.62 13.80 -7.66
CA SER A 157 15.12 15.08 -7.11
C SER A 157 15.21 15.07 -5.58
N TYR A 158 14.42 14.25 -4.89
CA TYR A 158 14.55 14.02 -3.44
C TYR A 158 15.69 13.05 -3.10
N GLY A 159 16.36 12.46 -4.08
CA GLY A 159 17.43 11.47 -3.87
C GLY A 159 16.94 10.03 -3.68
N TRP A 160 15.72 9.73 -4.05
CA TRP A 160 15.17 8.37 -4.03
C TRP A 160 15.69 7.55 -5.22
N HIS A 161 15.76 6.25 -5.03
CA HIS A 161 15.77 5.28 -6.12
C HIS A 161 14.35 5.14 -6.67
N VAL A 162 14.19 5.22 -7.99
CA VAL A 162 12.89 5.15 -8.63
C VAL A 162 12.87 4.00 -9.64
N ILE A 163 11.85 3.15 -9.55
CA ILE A 163 11.55 2.08 -10.52
C ILE A 163 10.28 2.51 -11.26
N PRO A 164 10.40 3.14 -12.43
CA PRO A 164 9.26 3.70 -13.14
C PRO A 164 8.50 2.67 -13.97
N ALA A 165 7.23 2.95 -14.26
CA ALA A 165 6.43 2.30 -15.30
C ALA A 165 6.31 0.76 -15.16
N VAL A 166 6.24 0.25 -13.94
CA VAL A 166 5.96 -1.17 -13.68
C VAL A 166 4.49 -1.45 -14.05
N ASP A 167 4.24 -2.51 -14.80
CA ASP A 167 2.86 -3.00 -14.98
C ASP A 167 2.36 -3.59 -13.66
N GLY A 168 1.53 -2.83 -12.93
CA GLY A 168 0.97 -3.22 -11.63
C GLY A 168 -0.03 -4.38 -11.71
N HIS A 169 -0.37 -4.84 -12.91
CA HIS A 169 -1.21 -5.99 -13.15
C HIS A 169 -0.45 -7.24 -13.62
N ASP A 170 0.86 -7.13 -13.81
CA ASP A 170 1.74 -8.28 -14.08
C ASP A 170 2.47 -8.68 -12.78
N PRO A 171 2.12 -9.82 -12.16
CA PRO A 171 2.75 -10.25 -10.91
C PRO A 171 4.26 -10.49 -11.05
N VAL A 172 4.74 -10.87 -12.24
CA VAL A 172 6.18 -11.10 -12.48
C VAL A 172 6.93 -9.76 -12.50
N ALA A 173 6.36 -8.75 -13.15
CA ALA A 173 6.94 -7.39 -13.17
C ALA A 173 6.93 -6.77 -11.76
N VAL A 174 5.85 -6.94 -11.01
CA VAL A 174 5.74 -6.46 -9.62
C VAL A 174 6.77 -7.15 -8.72
N GLU A 175 6.88 -8.48 -8.77
CA GLU A 175 7.87 -9.23 -7.97
C GLU A 175 9.30 -8.75 -8.28
N ALA A 176 9.65 -8.63 -9.56
CA ALA A 176 10.97 -8.16 -9.97
C ALA A 176 11.27 -6.75 -9.44
N ALA A 177 10.29 -5.85 -9.47
CA ALA A 177 10.42 -4.49 -8.96
C ALA A 177 10.59 -4.47 -7.42
N LEU A 178 9.83 -5.28 -6.70
CA LEU A 178 9.96 -5.38 -5.23
C LEU A 178 11.31 -5.98 -4.80
N LEU A 179 11.83 -6.96 -5.54
CA LEU A 179 13.17 -7.52 -5.30
C LEU A 179 14.27 -6.50 -5.58
N ALA A 180 14.14 -5.71 -6.66
CA ALA A 180 15.07 -4.64 -6.98
C ALA A 180 15.03 -3.53 -5.92
N ALA A 181 13.83 -3.18 -5.42
CA ALA A 181 13.67 -2.22 -4.34
C ALA A 181 14.34 -2.67 -3.04
N LYS A 182 14.25 -3.94 -2.68
CA LYS A 182 14.93 -4.52 -1.51
C LYS A 182 16.44 -4.56 -1.66
N ALA A 183 16.96 -4.65 -2.89
CA ALA A 183 18.40 -4.67 -3.14
C ALA A 183 19.04 -3.28 -3.02
N GLU A 184 18.27 -2.19 -3.14
CA GLU A 184 18.73 -0.82 -2.88
C GLU A 184 18.73 -0.54 -1.37
N THR A 185 19.91 -0.38 -0.79
CA THR A 185 20.06 -0.22 0.67
C THR A 185 20.51 1.17 1.11
N SER A 186 20.88 2.03 0.16
CA SER A 186 21.49 3.33 0.48
C SER A 186 20.48 4.48 0.52
N ARG A 187 19.35 4.34 -0.14
CA ARG A 187 18.31 5.36 -0.29
C ARG A 187 16.92 4.75 -0.40
N PRO A 188 15.87 5.47 -0.04
CA PRO A 188 14.51 4.95 -0.16
C PRO A 188 14.14 4.66 -1.62
N THR A 189 13.23 3.72 -1.85
CA THR A 189 12.79 3.35 -3.20
C THR A 189 11.31 3.68 -3.41
N LEU A 190 11.00 4.27 -4.56
CA LEU A 190 9.65 4.40 -5.10
C LEU A 190 9.46 3.44 -6.28
N VAL A 191 8.49 2.56 -6.20
CA VAL A 191 8.04 1.70 -7.30
C VAL A 191 6.77 2.32 -7.88
N CYS A 192 6.81 2.79 -9.13
CA CYS A 192 5.64 3.37 -9.79
C CYS A 192 4.90 2.29 -10.58
N CYS A 193 3.78 1.82 -10.05
CA CYS A 193 2.96 0.78 -10.65
C CYS A 193 1.82 1.41 -11.46
N LYS A 194 1.87 1.27 -12.77
CA LYS A 194 0.72 1.62 -13.63
C LYS A 194 -0.39 0.60 -13.43
N THR A 195 -1.55 1.08 -13.03
CA THR A 195 -2.72 0.26 -12.78
C THR A 195 -3.98 0.85 -13.39
N VAL A 196 -5.05 0.08 -13.37
CA VAL A 196 -6.39 0.51 -13.73
C VAL A 196 -7.29 0.26 -12.51
N ILE A 197 -7.84 1.33 -11.93
CA ILE A 197 -8.79 1.19 -10.82
C ILE A 197 -9.98 0.32 -11.24
N GLY A 198 -10.41 -0.59 -10.38
CA GLY A 198 -11.54 -1.49 -10.67
C GLY A 198 -11.29 -2.46 -11.83
N LYS A 199 -10.03 -2.82 -12.10
CA LYS A 199 -9.67 -3.76 -13.18
C LYS A 199 -10.54 -5.02 -13.16
N GLY A 200 -11.05 -5.36 -14.33
CA GLY A 200 -11.94 -6.51 -14.53
C GLY A 200 -13.44 -6.16 -14.41
N SER A 201 -13.78 -4.96 -13.94
CA SER A 201 -15.16 -4.48 -13.96
C SER A 201 -15.50 -3.94 -15.35
N PRO A 202 -16.43 -4.57 -16.10
CA PRO A 202 -16.66 -4.20 -17.50
C PRO A 202 -17.19 -2.77 -17.68
N ASN A 203 -17.95 -2.26 -16.71
CA ASN A 203 -18.61 -0.96 -16.83
C ASN A 203 -18.00 0.12 -15.91
N LYS A 204 -17.14 -0.25 -14.93
CA LYS A 204 -16.65 0.71 -13.93
C LYS A 204 -15.13 0.82 -13.85
N GLN A 205 -14.37 -0.09 -14.47
CA GLN A 205 -12.91 0.02 -14.46
C GLN A 205 -12.45 1.34 -15.08
N GLY A 206 -11.38 1.92 -14.53
CA GLY A 206 -10.81 3.17 -15.02
C GLY A 206 -11.64 4.42 -14.72
N THR A 207 -12.66 4.32 -13.86
CA THR A 207 -13.52 5.44 -13.49
C THR A 207 -13.58 5.67 -11.99
N GLU A 208 -13.94 6.89 -11.59
CA GLU A 208 -14.16 7.27 -10.19
C GLU A 208 -15.33 6.54 -9.54
N SER A 209 -16.25 5.99 -10.33
CA SER A 209 -17.46 5.32 -9.83
C SER A 209 -17.18 4.07 -8.97
N CYS A 210 -15.96 3.52 -9.04
CA CYS A 210 -15.51 2.43 -8.15
C CYS A 210 -14.50 2.90 -7.08
N HIS A 211 -14.19 4.20 -7.00
CA HIS A 211 -13.25 4.74 -6.02
C HIS A 211 -13.88 4.77 -4.63
N GLY A 212 -13.53 3.78 -3.79
CA GLY A 212 -14.09 3.65 -2.43
C GLY A 212 -15.60 3.34 -2.39
N ALA A 213 -16.19 2.98 -3.52
CA ALA A 213 -17.60 2.67 -3.67
C ALA A 213 -17.82 1.18 -4.01
N ALA A 214 -18.98 0.64 -3.59
CA ALA A 214 -19.37 -0.71 -3.96
C ALA A 214 -19.70 -0.80 -5.45
N LEU A 215 -19.27 -1.89 -6.09
CA LEU A 215 -19.61 -2.14 -7.50
C LEU A 215 -21.11 -2.37 -7.72
N GLY A 216 -21.81 -2.96 -6.73
CA GLY A 216 -23.18 -3.43 -6.86
C GLY A 216 -23.25 -4.87 -7.37
N GLU A 217 -24.36 -5.56 -7.07
CA GLU A 217 -24.48 -7.01 -7.32
C GLU A 217 -24.34 -7.37 -8.80
N ASP A 218 -24.99 -6.62 -9.68
CA ASP A 218 -24.92 -6.86 -11.12
C ASP A 218 -23.49 -6.70 -11.68
N GLU A 219 -22.82 -5.65 -11.28
CA GLU A 219 -21.43 -5.39 -11.72
C GLU A 219 -20.45 -6.39 -11.12
N ILE A 220 -20.68 -6.84 -9.87
CA ILE A 220 -19.88 -7.92 -9.25
C ILE A 220 -20.02 -9.21 -10.06
N ALA A 221 -21.21 -9.57 -10.50
CA ALA A 221 -21.43 -10.76 -11.32
C ALA A 221 -20.65 -10.70 -12.64
N LEU A 222 -20.73 -9.57 -13.33
CA LEU A 222 -19.98 -9.31 -14.58
C LEU A 222 -18.46 -9.33 -14.36
N THR A 223 -18.00 -8.71 -13.27
CA THR A 223 -16.57 -8.68 -12.92
C THR A 223 -16.03 -10.08 -12.64
N ARG A 224 -16.79 -10.91 -11.92
CA ARG A 224 -16.42 -12.30 -11.63
C ARG A 224 -16.31 -13.12 -12.93
N GLU A 225 -17.24 -12.95 -13.85
CA GLU A 225 -17.19 -13.59 -15.17
C GLU A 225 -15.95 -13.13 -15.97
N ALA A 226 -15.72 -11.82 -16.03
CA ALA A 226 -14.58 -11.24 -16.74
C ALA A 226 -13.21 -11.71 -16.21
N LEU A 227 -13.11 -11.92 -14.88
CA LEU A 227 -11.92 -12.42 -14.21
C LEU A 227 -11.84 -13.96 -14.18
N GLY A 228 -12.83 -14.68 -14.67
CA GLY A 228 -12.90 -16.14 -14.59
C GLY A 228 -12.99 -16.68 -13.15
N TRP A 229 -13.52 -15.88 -12.21
CA TRP A 229 -13.62 -16.24 -10.81
C TRP A 229 -14.94 -16.92 -10.50
N HIS A 230 -14.92 -18.24 -10.31
CA HIS A 230 -16.12 -19.08 -10.16
C HIS A 230 -16.40 -19.56 -8.73
N HIS A 231 -15.55 -19.18 -7.76
CA HIS A 231 -15.76 -19.56 -6.36
C HIS A 231 -16.84 -18.69 -5.72
N ASP A 232 -17.56 -19.22 -4.74
CA ASP A 232 -18.54 -18.45 -3.99
C ASP A 232 -17.90 -17.26 -3.25
N PRO A 233 -18.68 -16.21 -2.91
CA PRO A 233 -18.18 -15.10 -2.10
C PRO A 233 -17.54 -15.57 -0.79
N PHE A 234 -16.40 -14.99 -0.43
CA PHE A 234 -15.61 -15.30 0.77
C PHE A 234 -15.05 -16.74 0.84
N VAL A 235 -15.13 -17.50 -0.23
CA VAL A 235 -14.41 -18.77 -0.35
C VAL A 235 -13.00 -18.51 -0.84
N ILE A 236 -12.01 -18.99 -0.08
CA ILE A 236 -10.60 -18.96 -0.48
C ILE A 236 -10.27 -20.36 -0.99
N PRO A 237 -9.87 -20.49 -2.27
CA PRO A 237 -9.44 -21.78 -2.84
C PRO A 237 -8.28 -22.40 -2.08
N ASP A 238 -8.23 -23.73 -2.01
CA ASP A 238 -7.22 -24.44 -1.24
C ASP A 238 -5.79 -24.20 -1.77
N GLU A 239 -5.63 -23.94 -3.08
CA GLU A 239 -4.37 -23.60 -3.71
C GLU A 239 -3.81 -22.22 -3.30
N VAL A 240 -4.62 -21.38 -2.67
CA VAL A 240 -4.21 -20.05 -2.14
C VAL A 240 -3.78 -20.15 -0.66
N ARG A 241 -4.13 -21.22 0.03
CA ARG A 241 -3.80 -21.49 1.43
C ARG A 241 -2.50 -22.25 1.56
#